data_0969fa009a9de0a2f5e4eb0861f7e3e4
#
_entry.id   0969fa009a9de0a2f5e4eb0861f7e3e4
#
_cell.length_a   1.000
_cell.length_b   1.000
_cell.length_c   1.000
_cell.angle_alpha   90.00
_cell.angle_beta   90.00
_cell.angle_gamma   90.00
#
_symmetry.space_group_name_H-M   'P 1'
#
loop_
_entity.id
_entity.type
_entity.pdbx_description
1 polymer ?
#
loop_
_entity_poly.entity_id
_entity_poly.type
_entity_poly.pdbx_seq_one_letter_code
_entity_poly.pdbx_strand_id
1 'polypeptide(L)'
;MSDKRLGVGFVGGGFVARFHIRSFQGVRDADVLGVVSRADPTAEEAAALARELGVGNARAYDTITEMVADPAIDAIWICAPNFARLEVMNEIVHAIESGKGELRGVACEKPLGRNAAEARRMLQLAERAGLLHGYLENQLFSPGVVRGRDIVWARGAALTGPPFLARAAEEHSGPHMPWFWEGELQGGGVLNDMMCHSVEVARFLLTPPGAPRTVLTPKKVTAYTSCLKWQKPRYAEQLAEMSGGSLDYRARPSEDFARALVEFEDEQGGIRVVEATTSWCFVGAGLRLTMELLGPEYSMEVNSLDSGPKVFFSREVQGDTGEDLVEKQNAETGVMPIVSDEEAEYGYVGENRHMVQAFRAGEMPMSTFVDGVAVTDLLMAAYMSAEQERTVAFPPPNLENFIPAVARGEWNPGRK
;
A
#
# COMPACT_ATOMS: atom_id res chain seq x y z
N MET A 1 7.89 20.72 -23.52
CA MET A 1 7.72 19.36 -22.98
C MET A 1 7.71 18.40 -24.15
N SER A 2 8.38 17.26 -24.08
CA SER A 2 8.38 16.25 -25.14
C SER A 2 6.96 15.72 -25.33
N ASP A 3 6.50 15.63 -26.59
CA ASP A 3 5.21 15.01 -26.95
C ASP A 3 5.20 13.48 -26.74
N LYS A 4 6.35 12.90 -26.34
CA LYS A 4 6.49 11.46 -26.11
C LYS A 4 5.73 11.04 -24.84
N ARG A 5 4.85 10.05 -24.97
CA ARG A 5 4.21 9.36 -23.84
C ARG A 5 5.25 8.55 -23.06
N LEU A 6 5.08 8.44 -21.75
CA LEU A 6 5.98 7.63 -20.91
C LEU A 6 5.73 6.15 -21.16
N GLY A 7 6.77 5.41 -21.53
CA GLY A 7 6.71 3.96 -21.62
C GLY A 7 6.87 3.33 -20.24
N VAL A 8 5.87 2.54 -19.81
CA VAL A 8 5.83 1.92 -18.49
C VAL A 8 5.95 0.41 -18.59
N GLY A 9 6.89 -0.16 -17.80
CA GLY A 9 7.02 -1.58 -17.56
C GLY A 9 6.53 -1.97 -16.15
N PHE A 10 5.96 -3.15 -16.00
CA PHE A 10 5.54 -3.72 -14.72
C PHE A 10 6.39 -4.94 -14.36
N VAL A 11 6.87 -5.00 -13.12
CA VAL A 11 7.45 -6.21 -12.54
C VAL A 11 6.47 -6.80 -11.54
N GLY A 12 5.90 -7.95 -11.90
CA GLY A 12 4.73 -8.58 -11.30
C GLY A 12 3.52 -8.49 -12.22
N GLY A 13 2.80 -9.60 -12.43
CA GLY A 13 1.58 -9.69 -13.27
C GLY A 13 0.33 -10.07 -12.46
N GLY A 14 0.42 -10.04 -11.11
CA GLY A 14 -0.66 -10.44 -10.21
C GLY A 14 -1.78 -9.41 -10.08
N PHE A 15 -2.64 -9.60 -9.07
CA PHE A 15 -3.83 -8.78 -8.82
C PHE A 15 -3.54 -7.27 -8.81
N VAL A 16 -2.60 -6.81 -7.98
CA VAL A 16 -2.32 -5.37 -7.85
C VAL A 16 -1.74 -4.76 -9.13
N ALA A 17 -0.90 -5.49 -9.86
CA ALA A 17 -0.40 -5.03 -11.16
C ALA A 17 -1.53 -4.84 -12.17
N ARG A 18 -2.49 -5.77 -12.21
CA ARG A 18 -3.67 -5.64 -13.08
C ARG A 18 -4.58 -4.50 -12.67
N PHE A 19 -4.69 -4.22 -11.36
CA PHE A 19 -5.42 -3.07 -10.85
C PHE A 19 -4.79 -1.76 -11.31
N HIS A 20 -3.46 -1.63 -11.20
CA HIS A 20 -2.74 -0.49 -11.80
C HIS A 20 -2.96 -0.41 -13.31
N ILE A 21 -2.84 -1.50 -14.06
CA ILE A 21 -3.04 -1.51 -15.52
C ILE A 21 -4.43 -0.98 -15.89
N ARG A 22 -5.50 -1.41 -15.17
CA ARG A 22 -6.85 -0.88 -15.39
C ARG A 22 -6.92 0.63 -15.13
N SER A 23 -6.27 1.12 -14.08
CA SER A 23 -6.27 2.54 -13.73
C SER A 23 -5.60 3.42 -14.79
N PHE A 24 -4.73 2.85 -15.66
CA PHE A 24 -4.12 3.57 -16.78
C PHE A 24 -5.14 4.03 -17.84
N GLN A 25 -6.36 3.52 -17.85
CA GLN A 25 -7.44 4.10 -18.67
C GLN A 25 -7.70 5.58 -18.34
N GLY A 26 -7.42 5.99 -17.09
CA GLY A 26 -7.47 7.38 -16.63
C GLY A 26 -6.16 8.17 -16.80
N VAL A 27 -5.11 7.57 -17.37
CA VAL A 27 -3.77 8.18 -17.52
C VAL A 27 -3.49 8.48 -19.00
N ARG A 28 -3.41 9.75 -19.37
CA ARG A 28 -3.30 10.16 -20.79
C ARG A 28 -1.88 10.09 -21.36
N ASP A 29 -0.88 10.27 -20.52
CA ASP A 29 0.48 10.61 -20.95
C ASP A 29 1.46 9.44 -20.81
N ALA A 30 0.96 8.21 -20.69
CA ALA A 30 1.76 7.00 -20.63
C ALA A 30 1.13 5.84 -21.40
N ASP A 31 1.97 4.89 -21.78
CA ASP A 31 1.60 3.61 -22.35
C ASP A 31 2.21 2.47 -21.54
N VAL A 32 1.41 1.47 -21.21
CA VAL A 32 1.91 0.21 -20.65
C VAL A 32 2.52 -0.61 -21.77
N LEU A 33 3.83 -0.84 -21.73
CA LEU A 33 4.58 -1.46 -22.82
C LEU A 33 5.22 -2.80 -22.47
N GLY A 34 5.37 -3.10 -21.18
CA GLY A 34 6.02 -4.35 -20.77
C GLY A 34 5.52 -4.90 -19.46
N VAL A 35 5.56 -6.23 -19.33
CA VAL A 35 5.34 -6.94 -18.07
C VAL A 35 6.38 -8.05 -17.92
N VAL A 36 6.97 -8.16 -16.73
CA VAL A 36 7.80 -9.29 -16.31
C VAL A 36 7.15 -9.95 -15.10
N SER A 37 7.04 -11.27 -15.08
CA SER A 37 6.58 -11.99 -13.89
C SER A 37 7.27 -13.35 -13.83
N ARG A 38 7.65 -13.79 -12.63
CA ARG A 38 8.21 -15.13 -12.40
C ARG A 38 7.13 -16.21 -12.35
N ALA A 39 5.86 -15.83 -12.20
CA ALA A 39 4.72 -16.75 -12.19
C ALA A 39 4.11 -16.82 -13.59
N ASP A 40 4.31 -17.92 -14.27
CA ASP A 40 3.69 -18.23 -15.56
C ASP A 40 2.21 -18.61 -15.35
N PRO A 41 1.23 -18.13 -16.11
CA PRO A 41 1.33 -17.24 -17.30
C PRO A 41 1.05 -15.74 -17.00
N THR A 42 1.20 -15.27 -15.78
CA THR A 42 0.68 -13.95 -15.32
C THR A 42 1.24 -12.75 -16.07
N ALA A 43 2.46 -12.83 -16.64
CA ALA A 43 3.04 -11.75 -17.43
C ALA A 43 2.27 -11.53 -18.74
N GLU A 44 1.99 -12.59 -19.48
CA GLU A 44 1.24 -12.49 -20.74
C GLU A 44 -0.22 -12.11 -20.51
N GLU A 45 -0.86 -12.62 -19.46
CA GLU A 45 -2.22 -12.24 -19.11
C GLU A 45 -2.33 -10.75 -18.76
N ALA A 46 -1.38 -10.20 -18.01
CA ALA A 46 -1.35 -8.77 -17.68
C ALA A 46 -1.02 -7.90 -18.91
N ALA A 47 -0.13 -8.36 -19.79
CA ALA A 47 0.16 -7.69 -21.05
C ALA A 47 -1.06 -7.71 -22.00
N ALA A 48 -1.78 -8.84 -22.07
CA ALA A 48 -3.00 -8.96 -22.84
C ALA A 48 -4.09 -8.00 -22.34
N LEU A 49 -4.26 -7.90 -21.01
CA LEU A 49 -5.17 -6.95 -20.39
C LEU A 49 -4.85 -5.50 -20.80
N ALA A 50 -3.58 -5.10 -20.80
CA ALA A 50 -3.19 -3.75 -21.20
C ALA A 50 -3.55 -3.46 -22.66
N ARG A 51 -3.37 -4.42 -23.57
CA ARG A 51 -3.76 -4.33 -24.97
C ARG A 51 -5.28 -4.25 -25.14
N GLU A 52 -6.02 -5.10 -24.43
CA GLU A 52 -7.48 -5.14 -24.45
C GLU A 52 -8.11 -3.81 -24.01
N LEU A 53 -7.58 -3.24 -22.94
CA LEU A 53 -8.03 -1.95 -22.42
C LEU A 53 -7.55 -0.74 -23.26
N GLY A 54 -6.69 -0.96 -24.24
CA GLY A 54 -6.13 0.11 -25.07
C GLY A 54 -5.21 1.08 -24.33
N VAL A 55 -4.62 0.64 -23.20
CA VAL A 55 -3.72 1.48 -22.40
C VAL A 55 -2.25 1.35 -22.80
N GLY A 56 -1.96 0.55 -23.81
CA GLY A 56 -0.64 0.39 -24.39
C GLY A 56 -0.49 -0.93 -25.15
N ASN A 57 0.57 -1.03 -25.92
CA ASN A 57 0.86 -2.25 -26.69
C ASN A 57 1.84 -3.16 -25.96
N ALA A 58 1.47 -3.54 -24.73
CA ALA A 58 2.29 -4.31 -23.81
C ALA A 58 2.66 -5.70 -24.35
N ARG A 59 3.87 -6.15 -24.01
CA ARG A 59 4.35 -7.52 -24.21
C ARG A 59 4.93 -8.10 -22.92
N ALA A 60 4.90 -9.40 -22.78
CA ALA A 60 5.66 -10.09 -21.75
C ALA A 60 7.16 -10.11 -22.11
N TYR A 61 8.01 -9.96 -21.09
CA TYR A 61 9.46 -10.12 -21.19
C TYR A 61 9.89 -11.30 -20.33
N ASP A 62 10.95 -12.00 -20.75
CA ASP A 62 11.49 -13.13 -20.00
C ASP A 62 12.27 -12.65 -18.76
N THR A 63 12.95 -11.48 -18.86
CA THR A 63 13.79 -10.95 -17.78
C THR A 63 13.59 -9.45 -17.58
N ILE A 64 13.88 -8.99 -16.35
CA ILE A 64 13.93 -7.56 -16.01
C ILE A 64 15.00 -6.84 -16.86
N THR A 65 16.14 -7.50 -17.07
CA THR A 65 17.25 -6.95 -17.88
C THR A 65 16.82 -6.69 -19.34
N GLU A 66 16.06 -7.58 -19.95
CA GLU A 66 15.52 -7.35 -21.31
C GLU A 66 14.52 -6.19 -21.33
N MET A 67 13.67 -6.06 -20.32
CA MET A 67 12.73 -4.95 -20.21
C MET A 67 13.47 -3.61 -20.02
N VAL A 68 14.51 -3.57 -19.17
CA VAL A 68 15.36 -2.37 -18.99
C VAL A 68 16.11 -2.01 -20.27
N ALA A 69 16.51 -2.99 -21.08
CA ALA A 69 17.22 -2.78 -22.34
C ALA A 69 16.33 -2.24 -23.47
N ASP A 70 15.01 -2.30 -23.33
CA ASP A 70 14.09 -1.76 -24.34
C ASP A 70 13.99 -0.23 -24.23
N PRO A 71 14.45 0.54 -25.25
CA PRO A 71 14.43 2.00 -25.22
C PRO A 71 13.01 2.61 -25.23
N ALA A 72 11.98 1.79 -25.40
CA ALA A 72 10.60 2.20 -25.27
C ALA A 72 10.13 2.28 -23.81
N ILE A 73 10.80 1.59 -22.89
CA ILE A 73 10.49 1.59 -21.47
C ILE A 73 11.25 2.75 -20.79
N ASP A 74 10.52 3.72 -20.29
CA ASP A 74 11.07 4.89 -19.59
C ASP A 74 11.05 4.71 -18.06
N ALA A 75 10.12 3.91 -17.51
CA ALA A 75 9.97 3.71 -16.07
C ALA A 75 9.38 2.34 -15.72
N ILE A 76 9.65 1.87 -14.51
CA ILE A 76 9.19 0.55 -14.03
C ILE A 76 8.33 0.69 -12.77
N TRP A 77 7.19 0.00 -12.74
CA TRP A 77 6.34 -0.22 -11.56
C TRP A 77 6.64 -1.59 -10.94
N ILE A 78 7.11 -1.62 -9.70
CA ILE A 78 7.41 -2.84 -8.95
C ILE A 78 6.16 -3.24 -8.17
N CYS A 79 5.41 -4.21 -8.70
CA CYS A 79 4.23 -4.82 -8.11
C CYS A 79 4.48 -6.27 -7.64
N ALA A 80 5.74 -6.63 -7.43
CA ALA A 80 6.15 -7.92 -6.93
C ALA A 80 5.77 -8.09 -5.43
N PRO A 81 5.63 -9.34 -4.94
CA PRO A 81 5.45 -9.61 -3.50
C PRO A 81 6.57 -9.02 -2.65
N ASN A 82 6.27 -8.69 -1.38
CA ASN A 82 7.19 -7.98 -0.48
C ASN A 82 8.58 -8.62 -0.41
N PHE A 83 8.64 -9.95 -0.29
CA PHE A 83 9.90 -10.69 -0.20
C PHE A 83 10.78 -10.61 -1.46
N ALA A 84 10.22 -10.25 -2.61
CA ALA A 84 10.95 -10.20 -3.87
C ALA A 84 11.39 -8.77 -4.27
N ARG A 85 10.81 -7.70 -3.67
CA ARG A 85 11.02 -6.31 -4.12
C ARG A 85 12.46 -5.86 -4.12
N LEU A 86 13.20 -6.19 -3.05
CA LEU A 86 14.60 -5.81 -2.95
C LEU A 86 15.47 -6.52 -4.01
N GLU A 87 15.19 -7.78 -4.31
CA GLU A 87 15.87 -8.51 -5.39
C GLU A 87 15.55 -7.88 -6.75
N VAL A 88 14.28 -7.60 -7.03
CA VAL A 88 13.82 -6.91 -8.26
C VAL A 88 14.55 -5.56 -8.41
N MET A 89 14.61 -4.76 -7.37
CA MET A 89 15.31 -3.47 -7.42
C MET A 89 16.81 -3.62 -7.67
N ASN A 90 17.47 -4.63 -7.07
CA ASN A 90 18.86 -4.94 -7.38
C ASN A 90 19.07 -5.34 -8.84
N GLU A 91 18.17 -6.15 -9.44
CA GLU A 91 18.26 -6.53 -10.85
C GLU A 91 18.10 -5.33 -11.79
N ILE A 92 17.13 -4.42 -11.50
CA ILE A 92 16.94 -3.18 -12.26
C ILE A 92 18.21 -2.33 -12.23
N VAL A 93 18.75 -2.06 -11.03
CA VAL A 93 19.93 -1.22 -10.86
C VAL A 93 21.15 -1.88 -11.50
N HIS A 94 21.34 -3.18 -11.35
CA HIS A 94 22.42 -3.91 -12.00
C HIS A 94 22.34 -3.83 -13.54
N ALA A 95 21.17 -3.93 -14.12
CA ALA A 95 20.99 -3.77 -15.56
C ALA A 95 21.40 -2.37 -16.04
N ILE A 96 21.01 -1.32 -15.31
CA ILE A 96 21.37 0.08 -15.61
C ILE A 96 22.90 0.27 -15.47
N GLU A 97 23.49 -0.13 -14.34
CA GLU A 97 24.93 0.01 -14.07
C GLU A 97 25.82 -0.78 -15.05
N SER A 98 25.27 -1.87 -15.59
CA SER A 98 25.93 -2.68 -16.64
C SER A 98 25.73 -2.10 -18.05
N GLY A 99 25.11 -0.92 -18.19
CA GLY A 99 24.90 -0.24 -19.47
C GLY A 99 23.91 -0.97 -20.40
N LYS A 100 22.99 -1.75 -19.86
CA LYS A 100 21.97 -2.46 -20.67
C LYS A 100 20.86 -1.54 -21.15
N GLY A 101 20.54 -0.47 -20.39
CA GLY A 101 19.52 0.51 -20.72
C GLY A 101 19.49 1.63 -19.69
N GLU A 102 18.58 2.57 -19.88
CA GLU A 102 18.39 3.75 -19.02
C GLU A 102 16.91 3.86 -18.65
N LEU A 103 16.64 4.18 -17.40
CA LEU A 103 15.31 4.49 -16.92
C LEU A 103 15.26 5.89 -16.32
N ARG A 104 14.13 6.56 -16.41
CA ARG A 104 13.87 7.84 -15.72
C ARG A 104 13.53 7.63 -14.26
N GLY A 105 12.76 6.57 -13.96
CA GLY A 105 12.29 6.37 -12.62
C GLY A 105 11.74 4.96 -12.35
N VAL A 106 11.52 4.72 -11.08
CA VAL A 106 10.94 3.49 -10.55
C VAL A 106 9.84 3.82 -9.54
N ALA A 107 8.70 3.16 -9.65
CA ALA A 107 7.65 3.21 -8.64
C ALA A 107 7.51 1.84 -7.97
N CYS A 108 7.32 1.79 -6.66
CA CYS A 108 7.22 0.53 -5.92
C CYS A 108 5.99 0.51 -5.02
N GLU A 109 5.26 -0.59 -5.09
CA GLU A 109 4.12 -0.88 -4.24
C GLU A 109 4.49 -0.92 -2.75
N LYS A 110 3.49 -0.58 -1.93
CA LYS A 110 3.57 -0.64 -0.47
C LYS A 110 3.55 -2.10 0.07
N PRO A 111 4.13 -2.34 1.25
CA PRO A 111 5.12 -1.53 1.94
C PRO A 111 6.45 -1.52 1.16
N LEU A 112 7.28 -0.49 1.31
CA LEU A 112 8.53 -0.36 0.53
C LEU A 112 9.51 -1.50 0.80
N GLY A 113 9.51 -2.04 2.02
CA GLY A 113 10.32 -3.18 2.45
C GLY A 113 9.64 -3.92 3.59
N ARG A 114 10.09 -5.13 3.88
CA ARG A 114 9.59 -5.95 5.00
C ARG A 114 10.05 -5.42 6.37
N ASN A 115 11.09 -4.60 6.38
CA ASN A 115 11.69 -3.98 7.56
C ASN A 115 12.46 -2.71 7.17
N ALA A 116 12.95 -1.98 8.18
CA ALA A 116 13.67 -0.73 8.00
C ALA A 116 14.94 -0.85 7.13
N ALA A 117 15.70 -1.93 7.28
CA ALA A 117 16.92 -2.16 6.50
C ALA A 117 16.61 -2.35 5.00
N GLU A 118 15.59 -3.14 4.68
CA GLU A 118 15.16 -3.35 3.28
C GLU A 118 14.64 -2.04 2.65
N ALA A 119 13.79 -1.28 3.36
CA ALA A 119 13.27 -0.02 2.85
C ALA A 119 14.39 0.99 2.57
N ARG A 120 15.37 1.13 3.49
CA ARG A 120 16.55 1.97 3.27
C ARG A 120 17.39 1.49 2.09
N ARG A 121 17.53 0.16 1.94
CA ARG A 121 18.27 -0.40 0.79
C ARG A 121 17.58 -0.10 -0.53
N MET A 122 16.25 -0.14 -0.59
CA MET A 122 15.47 0.26 -1.78
C MET A 122 15.78 1.72 -2.16
N LEU A 123 15.74 2.64 -1.18
CA LEU A 123 16.05 4.04 -1.39
C LEU A 123 17.50 4.24 -1.89
N GLN A 124 18.49 3.64 -1.20
CA GLN A 124 19.90 3.72 -1.59
C GLN A 124 20.15 3.22 -3.02
N LEU A 125 19.46 2.16 -3.43
CA LEU A 125 19.58 1.63 -4.79
C LEU A 125 19.03 2.61 -5.83
N ALA A 126 17.87 3.22 -5.57
CA ALA A 126 17.28 4.22 -6.47
C ALA A 126 18.17 5.45 -6.62
N GLU A 127 18.65 5.99 -5.49
CA GLU A 127 19.54 7.15 -5.46
C GLU A 127 20.87 6.86 -6.18
N ARG A 128 21.48 5.69 -5.94
CA ARG A 128 22.73 5.26 -6.58
C ARG A 128 22.61 5.17 -8.09
N ALA A 129 21.47 4.71 -8.58
CA ALA A 129 21.20 4.63 -10.02
C ALA A 129 20.69 5.95 -10.63
N GLY A 130 20.58 7.02 -9.83
CA GLY A 130 20.07 8.31 -10.29
C GLY A 130 18.60 8.31 -10.72
N LEU A 131 17.80 7.38 -10.21
CA LEU A 131 16.39 7.21 -10.58
C LEU A 131 15.50 8.18 -9.79
N LEU A 132 14.52 8.76 -10.46
CA LEU A 132 13.33 9.27 -9.79
C LEU A 132 12.60 8.08 -9.15
N HIS A 133 12.04 8.27 -7.96
CA HIS A 133 11.41 7.15 -7.25
C HIS A 133 10.08 7.53 -6.63
N GLY A 134 9.07 6.69 -6.84
CA GLY A 134 7.72 6.83 -6.33
C GLY A 134 7.32 5.69 -5.40
N TYR A 135 6.81 6.03 -4.22
CA TYR A 135 6.18 5.08 -3.31
C TYR A 135 4.69 5.05 -3.60
N LEU A 136 4.19 3.89 -4.03
CA LEU A 136 2.82 3.70 -4.43
C LEU A 136 1.94 3.53 -3.18
N GLU A 137 1.33 4.65 -2.79
CA GLU A 137 0.40 4.77 -1.67
C GLU A 137 -0.90 5.39 -2.19
N ASN A 138 -1.73 4.55 -2.76
CA ASN A 138 -2.93 4.95 -3.50
C ASN A 138 -3.91 5.79 -2.69
N GLN A 139 -4.06 5.53 -1.38
CA GLN A 139 -5.05 6.22 -0.55
C GLN A 139 -4.82 7.74 -0.43
N LEU A 140 -3.58 8.21 -0.63
CA LEU A 140 -3.27 9.65 -0.70
C LEU A 140 -3.95 10.35 -1.88
N PHE A 141 -4.31 9.58 -2.91
CA PHE A 141 -4.87 10.07 -4.16
C PHE A 141 -6.37 9.77 -4.32
N SER A 142 -6.98 9.16 -3.31
CA SER A 142 -8.43 8.97 -3.27
C SER A 142 -9.14 10.32 -3.39
N PRO A 143 -10.13 10.48 -4.29
CA PRO A 143 -10.80 11.76 -4.52
C PRO A 143 -11.40 12.37 -3.25
N GLY A 144 -11.99 11.53 -2.39
CA GLY A 144 -12.54 11.95 -1.11
C GLY A 144 -11.48 12.50 -0.16
N VAL A 145 -10.33 11.83 -0.07
CA VAL A 145 -9.18 12.23 0.77
C VAL A 145 -8.59 13.55 0.28
N VAL A 146 -8.25 13.63 -1.01
CA VAL A 146 -7.65 14.84 -1.61
C VAL A 146 -8.60 16.03 -1.46
N ARG A 147 -9.85 15.87 -1.88
CA ARG A 147 -10.81 16.97 -1.87
C ARG A 147 -11.17 17.44 -0.47
N GLY A 148 -11.40 16.49 0.44
CA GLY A 148 -11.72 16.80 1.84
C GLY A 148 -10.58 17.54 2.51
N ARG A 149 -9.34 17.06 2.36
CA ARG A 149 -8.13 17.70 2.87
C ARG A 149 -7.98 19.14 2.35
N ASP A 150 -8.13 19.36 1.04
CA ASP A 150 -8.02 20.70 0.46
C ASP A 150 -9.01 21.68 1.05
N ILE A 151 -10.28 21.25 1.22
CA ILE A 151 -11.34 22.09 1.80
C ILE A 151 -11.02 22.40 3.27
N VAL A 152 -10.65 21.39 4.05
CA VAL A 152 -10.33 21.55 5.48
C VAL A 152 -9.18 22.53 5.67
N TRP A 153 -8.08 22.36 4.94
CA TRP A 153 -6.92 23.23 5.06
C TRP A 153 -7.17 24.65 4.55
N ALA A 154 -7.88 24.79 3.42
CA ALA A 154 -8.16 26.11 2.83
C ALA A 154 -9.15 26.95 3.66
N ARG A 155 -10.04 26.33 4.42
CA ARG A 155 -11.09 27.02 5.20
C ARG A 155 -10.92 26.85 6.70
N GLY A 156 -11.01 25.60 7.21
CA GLY A 156 -10.97 25.32 8.64
C GLY A 156 -9.64 25.71 9.26
N ALA A 157 -8.55 25.11 8.78
CA ALA A 157 -7.21 25.33 9.32
C ALA A 157 -6.73 26.77 9.16
N ALA A 158 -7.05 27.41 8.05
CA ALA A 158 -6.69 28.81 7.81
C ALA A 158 -7.32 29.80 8.80
N LEU A 159 -8.49 29.47 9.36
CA LEU A 159 -9.24 30.35 10.27
C LEU A 159 -9.06 30.00 11.76
N THR A 160 -8.93 28.70 12.07
CA THR A 160 -9.03 28.24 13.47
C THR A 160 -7.82 27.47 13.95
N GLY A 161 -6.84 27.24 13.05
CA GLY A 161 -5.63 26.48 13.33
C GLY A 161 -5.62 25.09 12.72
N PRO A 162 -4.43 24.47 12.60
CA PRO A 162 -4.24 23.20 11.90
C PRO A 162 -4.94 22.03 12.61
N PRO A 163 -5.22 20.93 11.89
CA PRO A 163 -5.79 19.72 12.47
C PRO A 163 -4.82 19.09 13.47
N PHE A 164 -5.35 18.47 14.52
CA PHE A 164 -4.57 17.90 15.61
C PHE A 164 -4.70 16.37 15.73
N LEU A 165 -5.73 15.77 15.14
CA LEU A 165 -5.96 14.32 15.19
C LEU A 165 -6.43 13.82 13.83
N ALA A 166 -5.76 12.79 13.33
CA ALA A 166 -6.24 11.98 12.21
C ALA A 166 -6.40 10.53 12.64
N ARG A 167 -7.53 9.93 12.28
CA ARG A 167 -7.80 8.50 12.44
C ARG A 167 -7.91 7.88 11.06
N ALA A 168 -7.28 6.72 10.86
CA ALA A 168 -7.44 5.96 9.64
C ALA A 168 -7.51 4.47 9.95
N ALA A 169 -8.42 3.80 9.26
CA ALA A 169 -8.52 2.35 9.35
C ALA A 169 -8.69 1.72 7.97
N GLU A 170 -8.03 0.58 7.79
CA GLU A 170 -8.24 -0.31 6.67
C GLU A 170 -8.55 -1.71 7.17
N GLU A 171 -9.67 -2.27 6.73
CA GLU A 171 -10.18 -3.52 7.26
C GLU A 171 -10.88 -4.33 6.16
N HIS A 172 -10.53 -5.62 6.06
CA HIS A 172 -11.17 -6.58 5.18
C HIS A 172 -11.13 -8.02 5.75
N SER A 173 -11.61 -9.00 4.99
CA SER A 173 -11.73 -10.39 5.45
C SER A 173 -10.45 -11.22 5.43
N GLY A 174 -9.34 -10.63 5.03
CA GLY A 174 -8.05 -11.29 4.87
C GLY A 174 -7.59 -11.36 3.41
N PRO A 175 -6.28 -11.50 3.18
CA PRO A 175 -5.71 -11.59 1.83
C PRO A 175 -5.94 -12.96 1.17
N HIS A 176 -5.94 -12.99 -0.17
CA HIS A 176 -6.22 -14.19 -0.96
C HIS A 176 -4.99 -15.05 -1.25
N MET A 177 -3.79 -14.46 -1.23
CA MET A 177 -2.58 -15.18 -1.56
C MET A 177 -1.92 -15.74 -0.31
N PRO A 178 -1.49 -17.02 -0.30
CA PRO A 178 -0.90 -17.68 0.86
C PRO A 178 0.26 -16.94 1.50
N TRP A 179 1.14 -16.33 0.70
CA TRP A 179 2.36 -15.67 1.20
C TRP A 179 2.09 -14.48 2.12
N PHE A 180 0.92 -13.83 2.04
CA PHE A 180 0.54 -12.76 2.98
C PHE A 180 0.39 -13.27 4.42
N TRP A 181 0.00 -14.52 4.58
CA TRP A 181 -0.20 -15.15 5.89
C TRP A 181 1.11 -15.64 6.53
N GLU A 182 2.20 -15.63 5.77
CA GLU A 182 3.52 -16.03 6.21
C GLU A 182 4.33 -14.79 6.64
N GLY A 183 4.50 -14.59 7.94
CA GLY A 183 5.16 -13.41 8.50
C GLY A 183 6.57 -13.17 7.94
N GLU A 184 7.32 -14.22 7.62
CA GLU A 184 8.66 -14.13 7.01
C GLU A 184 8.59 -13.52 5.59
N LEU A 185 7.61 -13.94 4.78
CA LEU A 185 7.46 -13.47 3.40
C LEU A 185 6.85 -12.08 3.34
N GLN A 186 5.87 -11.82 4.20
CA GLN A 186 5.18 -10.53 4.29
C GLN A 186 6.02 -9.46 5.04
N GLY A 187 6.86 -9.84 5.99
CA GLY A 187 7.57 -8.96 6.91
C GLY A 187 6.80 -8.70 8.22
N GLY A 188 5.68 -9.41 8.40
CA GLY A 188 4.77 -9.30 9.54
C GLY A 188 3.41 -9.88 9.19
N GLY A 189 2.35 -9.41 9.84
CA GLY A 189 0.96 -9.71 9.51
C GLY A 189 0.24 -8.45 9.00
N VAL A 190 -0.99 -8.24 9.49
CA VAL A 190 -1.85 -7.11 9.05
C VAL A 190 -1.22 -5.74 9.33
N LEU A 191 -0.38 -5.62 10.36
CA LEU A 191 0.31 -4.37 10.66
C LEU A 191 1.23 -3.97 9.50
N ASN A 192 2.07 -4.87 9.02
CA ASN A 192 2.97 -4.56 7.91
C ASN A 192 2.24 -4.45 6.56
N ASP A 193 1.16 -5.22 6.38
CA ASP A 193 0.39 -5.20 5.13
C ASP A 193 -0.40 -3.90 4.94
N MET A 194 -1.18 -3.51 5.96
CA MET A 194 -2.23 -2.50 5.79
C MET A 194 -2.00 -1.23 6.62
N MET A 195 -1.26 -1.30 7.74
CA MET A 195 -1.04 -0.10 8.57
C MET A 195 -0.15 0.93 7.87
N CYS A 196 0.63 0.53 6.87
CA CYS A 196 1.35 1.46 6.01
C CYS A 196 0.40 2.49 5.38
N HIS A 197 -0.75 2.07 4.87
CA HIS A 197 -1.80 2.95 4.38
C HIS A 197 -2.35 3.86 5.50
N SER A 198 -2.82 3.26 6.59
CA SER A 198 -3.49 4.00 7.66
C SER A 198 -2.58 5.06 8.29
N VAL A 199 -1.31 4.74 8.51
CA VAL A 199 -0.33 5.71 9.06
C VAL A 199 -0.03 6.81 8.05
N GLU A 200 0.18 6.47 6.78
CA GLU A 200 0.61 7.45 5.78
C GLU A 200 -0.53 8.39 5.37
N VAL A 201 -1.74 7.88 5.17
CA VAL A 201 -2.89 8.74 4.86
C VAL A 201 -3.22 9.68 6.03
N ALA A 202 -3.15 9.19 7.27
CA ALA A 202 -3.37 10.04 8.44
C ALA A 202 -2.28 11.13 8.58
N ARG A 203 -0.99 10.77 8.36
CA ARG A 203 0.12 11.73 8.32
C ARG A 203 -0.07 12.76 7.20
N PHE A 204 -0.51 12.32 6.02
CA PHE A 204 -0.81 13.20 4.89
C PHE A 204 -1.94 14.20 5.20
N LEU A 205 -3.02 13.75 5.84
CA LEU A 205 -4.14 14.59 6.24
C LEU A 205 -3.71 15.69 7.24
N LEU A 206 -2.79 15.37 8.17
CA LEU A 206 -2.23 16.31 9.15
C LEU A 206 -1.17 17.26 8.57
N THR A 207 -0.65 16.97 7.39
CA THR A 207 0.38 17.79 6.73
C THR A 207 -0.26 18.90 5.89
N PRO A 208 0.18 20.17 6.00
CA PRO A 208 -0.31 21.25 5.14
C PRO A 208 -0.17 20.93 3.65
N PRO A 209 -1.13 21.29 2.79
CA PRO A 209 -1.00 21.13 1.34
C PRO A 209 0.27 21.78 0.79
N GLY A 210 1.02 21.04 -0.03
CA GLY A 210 2.29 21.50 -0.60
C GLY A 210 3.52 21.39 0.31
N ALA A 211 3.34 21.12 1.60
CA ALA A 211 4.47 20.87 2.50
C ALA A 211 4.94 19.40 2.43
N PRO A 212 6.24 19.12 2.61
CA PRO A 212 6.74 17.77 2.76
C PRO A 212 6.26 17.17 4.10
N ARG A 213 6.05 15.86 4.14
CA ARG A 213 5.60 15.19 5.37
C ARG A 213 6.61 15.21 6.52
N THR A 214 7.84 15.61 6.25
CA THR A 214 8.90 15.83 7.24
C THR A 214 8.65 17.01 8.18
N VAL A 215 7.67 17.89 7.90
CA VAL A 215 7.22 18.94 8.84
C VAL A 215 6.58 18.36 10.11
N LEU A 216 6.23 17.05 10.07
CA LEU A 216 5.75 16.30 11.22
C LEU A 216 6.85 15.33 11.69
N THR A 217 7.43 15.62 12.84
CA THR A 217 8.48 14.81 13.48
C THR A 217 7.86 13.80 14.43
N PRO A 218 7.96 12.49 14.20
CA PRO A 218 7.43 11.50 15.14
C PRO A 218 8.21 11.52 16.45
N LYS A 219 7.51 11.40 17.58
CA LYS A 219 8.09 11.46 18.93
C LYS A 219 7.94 10.15 19.69
N LYS A 220 6.81 9.49 19.58
CA LYS A 220 6.54 8.22 20.26
C LYS A 220 5.47 7.41 19.55
N VAL A 221 5.54 6.10 19.74
CA VAL A 221 4.60 5.12 19.18
C VAL A 221 4.11 4.20 20.30
N THR A 222 2.79 3.97 20.31
CA THR A 222 2.14 2.95 21.15
C THR A 222 1.33 2.04 20.24
N ALA A 223 1.53 0.73 20.32
CA ALA A 223 0.79 -0.20 19.47
C ALA A 223 0.39 -1.48 20.21
N TYR A 224 -0.62 -2.12 19.65
CA TYR A 224 -1.13 -3.42 20.08
C TYR A 224 -1.36 -4.30 18.86
N THR A 225 -0.98 -5.57 18.94
CA THR A 225 -1.22 -6.60 17.93
C THR A 225 -1.88 -7.82 18.53
N SER A 226 -2.73 -8.51 17.78
CA SER A 226 -3.42 -9.71 18.24
C SER A 226 -3.83 -10.63 17.10
N CYS A 227 -4.12 -11.89 17.43
CA CYS A 227 -4.81 -12.85 16.58
C CYS A 227 -6.23 -13.04 17.11
N LEU A 228 -7.20 -12.36 16.51
CA LEU A 228 -8.59 -12.35 16.98
C LEU A 228 -9.44 -13.43 16.33
N LYS A 229 -9.20 -13.75 15.06
CA LYS A 229 -10.02 -14.65 14.25
C LYS A 229 -9.25 -15.83 13.69
N TRP A 230 -8.20 -15.60 12.92
CA TRP A 230 -7.67 -16.58 11.99
C TRP A 230 -6.86 -17.72 12.64
N GLN A 231 -6.42 -17.58 13.88
CA GLN A 231 -5.80 -18.69 14.66
C GLN A 231 -6.83 -19.66 15.25
N LYS A 232 -8.14 -19.32 15.25
CA LYS A 232 -9.18 -20.23 15.74
C LYS A 232 -9.27 -21.46 14.82
N PRO A 233 -9.51 -22.68 15.35
CA PRO A 233 -9.41 -23.93 14.60
C PRO A 233 -10.11 -23.89 13.23
N ARG A 234 -11.39 -23.50 13.20
CA ARG A 234 -12.17 -23.42 11.97
C ARG A 234 -11.51 -22.57 10.88
N TYR A 235 -10.98 -21.40 11.25
CA TYR A 235 -10.41 -20.46 10.28
C TYR A 235 -8.98 -20.84 9.88
N ALA A 236 -8.20 -21.40 10.79
CA ALA A 236 -6.89 -21.96 10.46
C ALA A 236 -6.98 -23.16 9.51
N GLU A 237 -8.04 -23.99 9.65
CA GLU A 237 -8.35 -25.06 8.70
C GLU A 237 -8.70 -24.51 7.32
N GLN A 238 -9.49 -23.44 7.21
CA GLN A 238 -9.77 -22.77 5.94
C GLN A 238 -8.50 -22.25 5.26
N LEU A 239 -7.57 -21.66 6.02
CA LEU A 239 -6.28 -21.21 5.48
C LEU A 239 -5.40 -22.37 5.01
N ALA A 240 -5.38 -23.48 5.74
CA ALA A 240 -4.67 -24.68 5.32
C ALA A 240 -5.25 -25.26 4.02
N GLU A 241 -6.57 -25.31 3.87
CA GLU A 241 -7.23 -25.74 2.63
C GLU A 241 -6.92 -24.80 1.47
N MET A 242 -7.07 -23.48 1.65
CA MET A 242 -6.77 -22.46 0.64
C MET A 242 -5.32 -22.55 0.14
N SER A 243 -4.38 -22.88 1.01
CA SER A 243 -2.93 -22.97 0.71
C SER A 243 -2.50 -24.36 0.22
N GLY A 244 -3.43 -25.30 0.04
CA GLY A 244 -3.07 -26.70 -0.28
C GLY A 244 -2.24 -27.37 0.80
N GLY A 245 -2.38 -26.95 2.07
CA GLY A 245 -1.68 -27.51 3.23
C GLY A 245 -0.30 -26.90 3.50
N SER A 246 0.12 -25.86 2.76
CA SER A 246 1.42 -25.22 2.98
C SER A 246 1.45 -24.32 4.22
N LEU A 247 0.29 -23.79 4.67
CA LEU A 247 0.17 -22.93 5.84
C LEU A 247 -0.28 -23.70 7.09
N ASP A 248 0.55 -23.68 8.13
CA ASP A 248 0.13 -24.03 9.50
C ASP A 248 0.03 -22.76 10.35
N TYR A 249 -1.09 -22.06 10.19
CA TYR A 249 -1.33 -20.79 10.88
C TYR A 249 -1.52 -20.93 12.41
N ARG A 250 -1.78 -22.12 12.91
CA ARG A 250 -1.81 -22.38 14.36
C ARG A 250 -0.41 -22.49 14.96
N ALA A 251 0.53 -23.04 14.22
CA ALA A 251 1.92 -23.15 14.63
C ALA A 251 2.68 -21.83 14.42
N ARG A 252 2.43 -21.16 13.32
CA ARG A 252 3.10 -19.90 12.92
C ARG A 252 2.07 -18.84 12.53
N PRO A 253 1.33 -18.26 13.49
CA PRO A 253 0.37 -17.20 13.19
C PRO A 253 1.09 -15.88 12.88
N SER A 254 0.45 -15.05 12.10
CA SER A 254 0.69 -13.62 12.04
C SER A 254 -0.47 -12.88 12.69
N GLU A 255 -0.28 -11.62 13.10
CA GLU A 255 -1.36 -10.84 13.67
C GLU A 255 -2.41 -10.52 12.59
N ASP A 256 -3.69 -10.68 12.94
CA ASP A 256 -4.84 -10.36 12.09
C ASP A 256 -5.59 -9.10 12.53
N PHE A 257 -5.07 -8.46 13.60
CA PHE A 257 -5.51 -7.18 14.11
C PHE A 257 -4.33 -6.38 14.66
N ALA A 258 -4.27 -5.09 14.31
CA ALA A 258 -3.30 -4.16 14.86
C ALA A 258 -3.92 -2.77 15.05
N ARG A 259 -3.46 -2.07 16.10
CA ARG A 259 -3.78 -0.66 16.35
C ARG A 259 -2.55 0.07 16.84
N ALA A 260 -2.34 1.30 16.35
CA ALA A 260 -1.24 2.15 16.75
C ALA A 260 -1.68 3.59 17.00
N LEU A 261 -1.00 4.24 17.94
CA LEU A 261 -1.03 5.69 18.17
C LEU A 261 0.38 6.21 17.91
N VAL A 262 0.50 7.19 17.02
CA VAL A 262 1.76 7.89 16.75
C VAL A 262 1.59 9.36 17.11
N GLU A 263 2.43 9.84 18.00
CA GLU A 263 2.51 11.25 18.35
C GLU A 263 3.61 11.91 17.52
N PHE A 264 3.22 12.99 16.83
CA PHE A 264 4.12 13.85 16.08
C PHE A 264 4.18 15.24 16.74
N GLU A 265 5.25 15.94 16.46
CA GLU A 265 5.40 17.37 16.76
C GLU A 265 5.59 18.12 15.45
N ASP A 266 4.85 19.18 15.25
CA ASP A 266 5.05 20.08 14.12
C ASP A 266 6.18 21.08 14.37
N GLU A 267 6.54 21.89 13.35
CA GLU A 267 7.62 22.86 13.43
C GLU A 267 7.40 23.96 14.48
N GLN A 268 6.18 24.17 14.96
CA GLN A 268 5.80 25.12 16.01
C GLN A 268 5.75 24.48 17.40
N GLY A 269 6.08 23.19 17.52
CA GLY A 269 5.98 22.43 18.77
C GLY A 269 4.56 21.95 19.10
N GLY A 270 3.63 22.05 18.15
CA GLY A 270 2.26 21.56 18.29
C GLY A 270 2.18 20.05 18.18
N ILE A 271 1.47 19.41 19.10
CA ILE A 271 1.27 17.95 19.06
C ILE A 271 0.21 17.59 18.03
N ARG A 272 0.51 16.58 17.22
CA ARG A 272 -0.38 15.95 16.24
C ARG A 272 -0.45 14.45 16.52
N VAL A 273 -1.64 13.89 16.47
CA VAL A 273 -1.84 12.48 16.77
C VAL A 273 -2.39 11.75 15.56
N VAL A 274 -1.76 10.64 15.21
CA VAL A 274 -2.28 9.65 14.29
C VAL A 274 -2.78 8.45 15.08
N GLU A 275 -4.01 8.02 14.82
CA GLU A 275 -4.59 6.77 15.30
C GLU A 275 -4.84 5.88 14.09
N ALA A 276 -4.12 4.76 14.01
CA ALA A 276 -4.20 3.81 12.91
C ALA A 276 -4.74 2.47 13.38
N THR A 277 -5.67 1.87 12.61
CA THR A 277 -6.23 0.54 12.90
C THR A 277 -6.26 -0.28 11.63
N THR A 278 -5.88 -1.57 11.72
CA THR A 278 -5.94 -2.50 10.60
C THR A 278 -6.42 -3.87 11.02
N SER A 279 -7.20 -4.54 10.16
CA SER A 279 -7.76 -5.84 10.51
C SER A 279 -8.06 -6.72 9.30
N TRP A 280 -7.65 -7.97 9.37
CA TRP A 280 -8.11 -9.05 8.50
C TRP A 280 -9.33 -9.79 9.07
N CYS A 281 -9.97 -9.23 10.10
CA CYS A 281 -11.10 -9.85 10.79
C CYS A 281 -12.45 -9.26 10.39
N PHE A 282 -12.46 -8.21 9.56
CA PHE A 282 -13.68 -7.53 9.18
C PHE A 282 -14.59 -8.45 8.35
N VAL A 283 -15.85 -8.50 8.72
CA VAL A 283 -16.89 -9.22 8.00
C VAL A 283 -17.94 -8.19 7.59
N GLY A 284 -17.90 -7.81 6.35
CA GLY A 284 -18.79 -6.81 5.78
C GLY A 284 -18.69 -6.83 4.27
N ALA A 285 -19.37 -5.93 3.61
CA ALA A 285 -19.35 -5.81 2.18
C ALA A 285 -18.14 -5.00 1.74
N GLY A 286 -17.10 -5.67 1.24
CA GLY A 286 -15.98 -5.05 0.59
C GLY A 286 -14.85 -4.56 1.52
N LEU A 287 -13.94 -3.80 0.94
CA LEU A 287 -12.81 -3.16 1.60
C LEU A 287 -13.28 -1.89 2.33
N ARG A 288 -13.20 -1.91 3.65
CA ARG A 288 -13.56 -0.76 4.49
C ARG A 288 -12.37 0.14 4.74
N LEU A 289 -12.38 1.30 4.10
CA LEU A 289 -11.46 2.41 4.37
C LEU A 289 -12.22 3.50 5.12
N THR A 290 -11.77 3.85 6.31
CA THR A 290 -12.33 4.97 7.07
C THR A 290 -11.22 5.93 7.46
N MET A 291 -11.42 7.23 7.22
CA MET A 291 -10.49 8.29 7.59
C MET A 291 -11.27 9.42 8.23
N GLU A 292 -10.76 9.91 9.36
CA GLU A 292 -11.27 11.11 10.03
C GLU A 292 -10.14 12.11 10.23
N LEU A 293 -10.46 13.39 10.10
CA LEU A 293 -9.54 14.48 10.41
C LEU A 293 -10.27 15.50 11.29
N LEU A 294 -9.69 15.81 12.46
CA LEU A 294 -10.27 16.72 13.43
C LEU A 294 -9.36 17.92 13.67
N GLY A 295 -9.95 19.08 13.66
CA GLY A 295 -9.32 20.35 14.04
C GLY A 295 -10.18 21.12 15.05
N PRO A 296 -9.76 22.37 15.43
CA PRO A 296 -10.41 23.10 16.50
C PRO A 296 -11.93 23.32 16.29
N GLU A 297 -12.37 23.62 15.06
CA GLU A 297 -13.75 23.96 14.73
C GLU A 297 -14.23 23.23 13.45
N TYR A 298 -13.60 22.11 13.10
CA TYR A 298 -13.95 21.36 11.91
C TYR A 298 -13.61 19.87 12.03
N SER A 299 -14.30 19.07 11.24
CA SER A 299 -14.00 17.67 11.05
C SER A 299 -14.22 17.26 9.58
N MET A 300 -13.59 16.15 9.21
CA MET A 300 -13.75 15.49 7.92
C MET A 300 -13.89 14.00 8.17
N GLU A 301 -14.73 13.33 7.39
CA GLU A 301 -14.88 11.87 7.38
C GLU A 301 -14.89 11.36 5.94
N VAL A 302 -14.25 10.23 5.70
CA VAL A 302 -14.32 9.44 4.48
C VAL A 302 -14.60 7.99 4.85
N ASN A 303 -15.54 7.34 4.15
CA ASN A 303 -15.87 5.93 4.29
C ASN A 303 -16.13 5.31 2.93
N SER A 304 -15.27 4.37 2.49
CA SER A 304 -15.37 3.74 1.17
C SER A 304 -16.69 3.00 0.94
N LEU A 305 -17.32 2.47 1.98
CA LEU A 305 -18.55 1.71 1.89
C LEU A 305 -19.83 2.56 1.96
N ASP A 306 -19.70 3.88 2.06
CA ASP A 306 -20.84 4.80 2.21
C ASP A 306 -20.94 5.82 1.08
N SER A 307 -20.05 5.77 0.10
CA SER A 307 -19.94 6.74 -1.00
C SER A 307 -20.78 6.41 -2.23
N GLY A 308 -21.24 5.16 -2.38
CA GLY A 308 -21.88 4.66 -3.60
C GLY A 308 -23.32 4.17 -3.43
N PRO A 309 -23.90 3.59 -4.49
CA PRO A 309 -25.20 2.92 -4.45
C PRO A 309 -25.17 1.71 -3.53
N LYS A 310 -26.34 1.34 -3.00
CA LYS A 310 -26.54 0.11 -2.21
C LYS A 310 -27.55 -0.78 -2.91
N VAL A 311 -27.20 -2.06 -3.09
CA VAL A 311 -28.08 -3.07 -3.67
C VAL A 311 -28.47 -4.06 -2.58
N PHE A 312 -29.72 -4.49 -2.55
CA PHE A 312 -30.19 -5.51 -1.64
C PHE A 312 -30.53 -6.78 -2.42
N PHE A 313 -29.91 -7.89 -2.03
CA PHE A 313 -30.28 -9.22 -2.50
C PHE A 313 -30.95 -10.02 -1.36
N SER A 314 -32.11 -10.62 -1.66
CA SER A 314 -32.71 -11.58 -0.75
C SER A 314 -31.94 -12.89 -0.76
N ARG A 315 -32.14 -13.72 0.26
CA ARG A 315 -31.59 -15.08 0.34
C ARG A 315 -31.99 -16.02 -0.80
N GLU A 316 -32.95 -15.64 -1.63
CA GLU A 316 -33.37 -16.38 -2.81
C GLU A 316 -32.46 -16.18 -4.01
N VAL A 317 -31.65 -15.11 -3.98
CA VAL A 317 -30.62 -14.83 -4.98
C VAL A 317 -29.31 -15.41 -4.47
N GLN A 318 -28.80 -16.41 -5.16
CA GLN A 318 -27.51 -17.04 -4.86
C GLN A 318 -26.60 -16.88 -6.09
N GLY A 319 -25.37 -16.50 -5.89
CA GLY A 319 -24.37 -16.34 -6.94
C GLY A 319 -23.01 -16.87 -6.47
N ASP A 320 -22.11 -17.14 -7.42
CA ASP A 320 -20.78 -17.70 -7.13
C ASP A 320 -19.65 -16.64 -7.11
N THR A 321 -19.98 -15.34 -7.28
CA THR A 321 -18.98 -14.33 -7.67
C THR A 321 -19.15 -12.98 -6.96
N GLY A 322 -19.23 -13.01 -5.63
CA GLY A 322 -19.38 -11.77 -4.83
C GLY A 322 -18.23 -10.78 -5.00
N GLU A 323 -17.01 -11.26 -5.16
CA GLU A 323 -15.80 -10.42 -5.29
C GLU A 323 -15.63 -9.77 -6.66
N ASP A 324 -16.31 -10.25 -7.69
CA ASP A 324 -16.31 -9.63 -9.01
C ASP A 324 -17.11 -8.30 -9.05
N LEU A 325 -17.93 -8.04 -8.04
CA LEU A 325 -18.76 -6.85 -7.93
C LEU A 325 -18.14 -5.74 -7.08
N VAL A 326 -17.47 -6.12 -5.99
CA VAL A 326 -16.80 -5.21 -5.05
C VAL A 326 -15.60 -5.93 -4.46
N GLU A 327 -14.44 -5.29 -4.43
CA GLU A 327 -13.23 -5.86 -3.84
C GLU A 327 -13.47 -6.31 -2.38
N LYS A 328 -13.00 -7.51 -2.02
CA LYS A 328 -13.12 -8.11 -0.68
C LYS A 328 -14.55 -8.32 -0.18
N GLN A 329 -15.52 -8.46 -1.07
CA GLN A 329 -16.90 -8.73 -0.68
C GLN A 329 -17.05 -10.12 -0.04
N ASN A 330 -17.72 -10.14 1.12
CA ASN A 330 -17.89 -11.37 1.91
C ASN A 330 -19.30 -12.00 1.83
N ALA A 331 -20.25 -11.33 1.20
CA ALA A 331 -21.64 -11.76 1.20
C ALA A 331 -22.31 -11.42 -0.12
N GLU A 332 -23.14 -12.34 -0.58
CA GLU A 332 -23.92 -12.23 -1.81
C GLU A 332 -25.39 -11.88 -1.54
N THR A 333 -25.78 -11.84 -0.27
CA THR A 333 -27.14 -11.54 0.16
C THR A 333 -27.16 -10.44 1.21
N GLY A 334 -28.25 -9.70 1.28
CA GLY A 334 -28.43 -8.54 2.14
C GLY A 334 -28.11 -7.25 1.43
N VAL A 335 -27.77 -6.21 2.18
CA VAL A 335 -27.39 -4.91 1.63
C VAL A 335 -25.91 -4.91 1.25
N MET A 336 -25.65 -4.63 0.00
CA MET A 336 -24.31 -4.51 -0.57
C MET A 336 -24.07 -3.07 -0.99
N PRO A 337 -23.07 -2.36 -0.45
CA PRO A 337 -22.57 -1.14 -1.06
C PRO A 337 -21.81 -1.49 -2.33
N ILE A 338 -21.97 -0.65 -3.34
CA ILE A 338 -21.27 -0.80 -4.61
C ILE A 338 -20.32 0.38 -4.76
N VAL A 339 -19.05 0.10 -4.96
CA VAL A 339 -18.05 1.10 -5.36
C VAL A 339 -18.08 1.17 -6.89
N SER A 340 -18.47 2.30 -7.44
CA SER A 340 -18.78 2.44 -8.87
C SER A 340 -17.53 2.38 -9.77
N ASP A 341 -16.39 2.82 -9.25
CA ASP A 341 -15.09 2.89 -9.95
C ASP A 341 -13.99 2.71 -8.89
N GLU A 342 -13.65 1.45 -8.61
CA GLU A 342 -12.69 1.13 -7.55
C GLU A 342 -11.30 1.70 -7.84
N GLU A 343 -10.87 1.69 -9.11
CA GLU A 343 -9.57 2.22 -9.51
C GLU A 343 -9.46 3.73 -9.26
N ALA A 344 -10.56 4.48 -9.42
CA ALA A 344 -10.59 5.91 -9.11
C ALA A 344 -10.84 6.19 -7.63
N GLU A 345 -11.84 5.55 -7.02
CA GLU A 345 -12.26 5.79 -5.62
C GLU A 345 -11.16 5.42 -4.62
N TYR A 346 -10.42 4.33 -4.86
CA TYR A 346 -9.29 3.94 -4.02
C TYR A 346 -8.01 4.73 -4.33
N GLY A 347 -8.00 5.58 -5.39
CA GLY A 347 -6.92 6.52 -5.67
C GLY A 347 -5.91 6.06 -6.72
N TYR A 348 -5.96 4.86 -7.26
CA TYR A 348 -4.98 4.33 -8.22
C TYR A 348 -4.89 5.17 -9.50
N VAL A 349 -6.01 5.66 -10.03
CA VAL A 349 -6.02 6.56 -11.20
C VAL A 349 -5.28 7.86 -10.89
N GLY A 350 -5.54 8.46 -9.73
CA GLY A 350 -4.87 9.69 -9.28
C GLY A 350 -3.38 9.49 -9.07
N GLU A 351 -3.01 8.40 -8.40
CA GLU A 351 -1.64 8.00 -8.13
C GLU A 351 -0.83 7.80 -9.40
N ASN A 352 -1.29 6.93 -10.31
CA ASN A 352 -0.58 6.64 -11.55
C ASN A 352 -0.46 7.86 -12.44
N ARG A 353 -1.50 8.71 -12.49
CA ARG A 353 -1.43 9.99 -13.20
C ARG A 353 -0.35 10.89 -12.62
N HIS A 354 -0.28 11.00 -11.31
CA HIS A 354 0.72 11.82 -10.61
C HIS A 354 2.15 11.30 -10.84
N MET A 355 2.39 9.99 -10.68
CA MET A 355 3.70 9.37 -10.93
C MET A 355 4.17 9.60 -12.37
N VAL A 356 3.29 9.37 -13.34
CA VAL A 356 3.59 9.60 -14.77
C VAL A 356 3.93 11.07 -15.05
N GLN A 357 3.18 12.01 -14.50
CA GLN A 357 3.43 13.44 -14.68
C GLN A 357 4.78 13.85 -14.08
N ALA A 358 5.08 13.42 -12.86
CA ALA A 358 6.34 13.70 -12.18
C ALA A 358 7.55 13.13 -12.97
N PHE A 359 7.50 11.87 -13.35
CA PHE A 359 8.61 11.24 -14.10
C PHE A 359 8.81 11.87 -15.49
N ARG A 360 7.74 12.27 -16.18
CA ARG A 360 7.85 13.02 -17.45
C ARG A 360 8.46 14.41 -17.27
N ALA A 361 8.15 15.07 -16.17
CA ALA A 361 8.71 16.38 -15.84
C ALA A 361 10.17 16.31 -15.37
N GLY A 362 10.67 15.13 -15.02
CA GLY A 362 11.99 14.96 -14.40
C GLY A 362 12.00 15.37 -12.93
N GLU A 363 10.85 15.28 -12.26
CA GLU A 363 10.64 15.70 -10.88
C GLU A 363 10.32 14.50 -9.97
N MET A 364 10.69 14.58 -8.69
CA MET A 364 10.24 13.61 -7.69
C MET A 364 8.74 13.73 -7.49
N PRO A 365 8.00 12.61 -7.40
CA PRO A 365 6.58 12.64 -7.07
C PRO A 365 6.33 13.09 -5.63
N MET A 366 5.07 13.36 -5.29
CA MET A 366 4.64 13.74 -3.94
C MET A 366 4.91 12.63 -2.89
N SER A 367 4.84 11.37 -3.31
CA SER A 367 5.11 10.20 -2.47
C SER A 367 6.34 9.49 -3.01
N THR A 368 7.40 9.43 -2.22
CA THR A 368 8.73 8.94 -2.61
C THR A 368 9.19 7.77 -1.76
N PHE A 369 10.29 7.13 -2.13
CA PHE A 369 10.92 6.11 -1.27
C PHE A 369 11.36 6.66 0.10
N VAL A 370 11.61 7.97 0.21
CA VAL A 370 11.87 8.60 1.51
C VAL A 370 10.65 8.48 2.42
N ASP A 371 9.46 8.69 1.86
CA ASP A 371 8.20 8.50 2.59
C ASP A 371 7.97 7.02 2.94
N GLY A 372 8.25 6.12 2.00
CA GLY A 372 8.18 4.67 2.24
C GLY A 372 9.11 4.20 3.35
N VAL A 373 10.34 4.75 3.44
CA VAL A 373 11.26 4.50 4.56
C VAL A 373 10.67 5.02 5.87
N ALA A 374 10.17 6.26 5.89
CA ALA A 374 9.59 6.85 7.09
C ALA A 374 8.38 6.06 7.60
N VAL A 375 7.52 5.60 6.69
CA VAL A 375 6.39 4.72 7.04
C VAL A 375 6.89 3.39 7.60
N THR A 376 7.83 2.73 6.92
CA THR A 376 8.38 1.44 7.39
C THR A 376 9.01 1.58 8.77
N ASP A 377 9.71 2.68 9.06
CA ASP A 377 10.27 2.97 10.38
C ASP A 377 9.18 3.06 11.46
N LEU A 378 8.04 3.70 11.16
CA LEU A 378 6.91 3.79 12.08
C LEU A 378 6.26 2.42 12.31
N LEU A 379 6.13 1.58 11.28
CA LEU A 379 5.63 0.21 11.43
C LEU A 379 6.55 -0.64 12.30
N MET A 380 7.87 -0.56 12.10
CA MET A 380 8.83 -1.28 12.94
C MET A 380 8.80 -0.79 14.40
N ALA A 381 8.66 0.52 14.62
CA ALA A 381 8.46 1.07 15.97
C ALA A 381 7.13 0.59 16.60
N ALA A 382 6.07 0.43 15.80
CA ALA A 382 4.80 -0.14 16.27
C ALA A 382 4.96 -1.61 16.69
N TYR A 383 5.67 -2.44 15.90
CA TYR A 383 6.00 -3.80 16.34
C TYR A 383 6.83 -3.83 17.63
N MET A 384 7.87 -2.97 17.73
CA MET A 384 8.67 -2.86 18.97
C MET A 384 7.82 -2.47 20.17
N SER A 385 6.88 -1.55 20.00
CA SER A 385 5.94 -1.16 21.05
C SER A 385 5.04 -2.31 21.46
N ALA A 386 4.45 -3.03 20.50
CA ALA A 386 3.57 -4.16 20.76
C ALA A 386 4.31 -5.34 21.43
N GLU A 387 5.52 -5.69 20.96
CA GLU A 387 6.33 -6.75 21.53
C GLU A 387 6.82 -6.43 22.95
N GLN A 388 7.09 -5.15 23.25
CA GLN A 388 7.53 -4.68 24.56
C GLN A 388 6.36 -4.29 25.49
N GLU A 389 5.13 -4.35 25.01
CA GLU A 389 3.89 -3.95 25.73
C GLU A 389 4.00 -2.55 26.36
N ARG A 390 4.64 -1.61 25.66
CA ARG A 390 4.85 -0.23 26.14
C ARG A 390 4.98 0.79 25.00
N THR A 391 4.75 2.05 25.33
CA THR A 391 5.10 3.17 24.44
C THR A 391 6.61 3.23 24.24
N VAL A 392 7.05 3.37 22.98
CA VAL A 392 8.45 3.58 22.61
C VAL A 392 8.67 5.00 22.12
N ALA A 393 9.81 5.60 22.50
CA ALA A 393 10.25 6.86 21.91
C ALA A 393 10.67 6.63 20.46
N PHE A 394 10.52 7.63 19.61
CA PHE A 394 10.93 7.53 18.20
C PHE A 394 12.14 8.43 17.91
N PRO A 395 13.16 7.95 17.15
CA PRO A 395 13.32 6.54 16.76
C PRO A 395 13.77 5.65 17.94
N PRO A 396 13.22 4.43 18.06
CA PRO A 396 13.69 3.50 19.09
C PRO A 396 15.10 2.97 18.76
N PRO A 397 15.89 2.58 19.78
CA PRO A 397 17.21 1.96 19.55
C PRO A 397 17.12 0.71 18.67
N ASN A 398 18.12 0.50 17.82
CA ASN A 398 18.22 -0.65 16.90
C ASN A 398 17.09 -0.79 15.87
N LEU A 399 16.35 0.27 15.58
CA LEU A 399 15.26 0.27 14.60
C LEU A 399 15.70 -0.30 13.25
N GLU A 400 16.90 0.07 12.79
CA GLU A 400 17.43 -0.34 11.49
C GLU A 400 17.58 -1.86 11.35
N ASN A 401 17.99 -2.54 12.43
CA ASN A 401 18.23 -3.99 12.43
C ASN A 401 17.07 -4.79 13.04
N PHE A 402 15.97 -4.11 13.37
CA PHE A 402 14.83 -4.77 13.98
C PHE A 402 14.05 -5.59 12.95
N ILE A 403 13.79 -6.85 13.29
CA ILE A 403 12.90 -7.73 12.54
C ILE A 403 11.82 -8.18 13.53
N PRO A 404 10.53 -8.00 13.22
CA PRO A 404 9.44 -8.41 14.10
C PRO A 404 9.48 -9.90 14.45
N ALA A 405 9.09 -10.26 15.66
CA ALA A 405 9.00 -11.66 16.09
C ALA A 405 8.12 -12.50 15.20
N VAL A 406 7.03 -11.91 14.66
CA VAL A 406 6.16 -12.55 13.68
C VAL A 406 6.90 -12.87 12.37
N ALA A 407 7.76 -11.99 11.90
CA ALA A 407 8.57 -12.21 10.68
C ALA A 407 9.68 -13.26 10.92
N ARG A 408 10.11 -13.46 12.16
CA ARG A 408 11.04 -14.54 12.57
C ARG A 408 10.35 -15.88 12.87
N GLY A 409 8.99 -15.93 12.82
CA GLY A 409 8.22 -17.12 13.19
C GLY A 409 8.23 -17.43 14.70
N GLU A 410 8.59 -16.46 15.54
CA GLU A 410 8.71 -16.59 16.99
C GLU A 410 7.46 -16.10 17.75
N TRP A 411 6.61 -15.32 17.09
CA TRP A 411 5.40 -14.75 17.67
C TRP A 411 4.25 -15.76 17.66
N ASN A 412 3.70 -16.07 18.82
CA ASN A 412 2.48 -16.88 18.94
C ASN A 412 1.71 -16.55 20.22
N PRO A 413 0.69 -15.69 20.17
CA PRO A 413 -0.07 -15.26 21.34
C PRO A 413 -0.90 -16.38 21.98
N GLY A 414 -1.13 -17.51 21.27
CA GLY A 414 -1.84 -18.68 21.78
C GLY A 414 -0.97 -19.64 22.60
N ARG A 415 0.35 -19.44 22.61
CA ARG A 415 1.29 -20.21 23.42
C ARG A 415 1.67 -19.38 24.64
N LYS A 416 0.84 -19.41 25.69
CA LYS A 416 1.21 -18.95 27.03
C LYS A 416 1.72 -20.12 27.86
#